data_4107814b12b4fc056625d5449a40f27b
#
_entry.id   4107814b12b4fc056625d5449a40f27b
#
_cell.length_a   1.000
_cell.length_b   1.000
_cell.length_c   1.000
_cell.angle_alpha   90.00
_cell.angle_beta   90.00
_cell.angle_gamma   90.00
#
_symmetry.space_group_name_H-M   'P 1'
#
loop_
_entity.id
_entity.type
_entity.pdbx_description
1 polymer ?
#
loop_
_entity_poly.entity_id
_entity_poly.type
_entity_poly.pdbx_seq_one_letter_code
_entity_poly.pdbx_strand_id
1 'polypeptide(L)'
;MSIINAGLEEYRNAFFALNEKLVVKQLVMEVKAIGGYAMLYNHLREGGFTVDVDTATKDYSPEIKELIFDVSVEKGLEEDWLNNDAYSLPEVLEVLDELEWEEDKSFSNITLLIATKPSLLKLKMRAIHFGGIVPRITDKLDFLDLLKSLDIHNIDEVKNSEYTKDMEKDYQRCFEFLREKVKW
;
A
#
# COMPACT_ATOMS: atom_id res chain seq x y z
N MET A 1 8.68 -2.92 23.32
CA MET A 1 7.37 -2.54 22.76
C MET A 1 6.93 -3.68 21.86
N SER A 2 5.74 -4.22 22.03
CA SER A 2 5.18 -5.19 21.08
C SER A 2 4.66 -4.40 19.89
N ILE A 3 5.13 -4.72 18.68
CA ILE A 3 4.57 -4.16 17.45
C ILE A 3 3.09 -4.56 17.41
N ILE A 4 2.20 -3.58 17.35
CA ILE A 4 0.77 -3.80 17.25
C ILE A 4 0.46 -4.00 15.77
N ASN A 5 0.20 -5.26 15.39
CA ASN A 5 -0.31 -5.56 14.06
C ASN A 5 -1.83 -5.34 14.07
N ALA A 6 -2.33 -4.47 13.20
CA ALA A 6 -3.75 -4.21 13.07
C ALA A 6 -4.29 -4.76 11.73
N GLY A 7 -5.54 -5.23 11.74
CA GLY A 7 -6.25 -5.66 10.55
C GLY A 7 -6.98 -4.51 9.86
N LEU A 8 -7.70 -4.83 8.81
CA LEU A 8 -8.44 -3.83 8.02
C LEU A 8 -9.45 -3.05 8.88
N GLU A 9 -10.17 -3.74 9.78
CA GLU A 9 -11.23 -3.14 10.58
C GLU A 9 -10.70 -2.15 11.62
N GLU A 10 -9.56 -2.46 12.25
CA GLU A 10 -8.91 -1.56 13.21
C GLU A 10 -8.49 -0.25 12.52
N TYR A 11 -7.92 -0.32 11.33
CA TYR A 11 -7.56 0.88 10.57
C TYR A 11 -8.78 1.65 10.07
N ARG A 12 -9.85 0.98 9.63
CA ARG A 12 -11.10 1.66 9.28
C ARG A 12 -11.68 2.43 10.47
N ASN A 13 -11.65 1.85 11.66
CA ASN A 13 -12.07 2.51 12.90
C ASN A 13 -11.18 3.72 13.24
N ALA A 14 -9.87 3.65 12.97
CA ALA A 14 -8.96 4.77 13.10
C ALA A 14 -9.27 5.90 12.09
N PHE A 15 -9.54 5.55 10.83
CA PHE A 15 -9.97 6.53 9.82
C PHE A 15 -11.30 7.20 10.19
N PHE A 16 -12.27 6.48 10.76
CA PHE A 16 -13.51 7.09 11.25
C PHE A 16 -13.24 8.10 12.37
N ALA A 17 -12.41 7.74 13.37
CA ALA A 17 -12.03 8.65 14.44
C ALA A 17 -11.27 9.89 13.92
N LEU A 18 -10.36 9.70 12.95
CA LEU A 18 -9.65 10.81 12.31
C LEU A 18 -10.62 11.72 11.54
N ASN A 19 -11.56 11.13 10.78
CA ASN A 19 -12.57 11.90 10.06
C ASN A 19 -13.44 12.76 11.00
N GLU A 20 -13.86 12.23 12.15
CA GLU A 20 -14.60 13.00 13.16
C GLU A 20 -13.81 14.21 13.66
N LYS A 21 -12.51 14.02 13.95
CA LYS A 21 -11.62 15.11 14.40
C LYS A 21 -11.44 16.17 13.30
N LEU A 22 -11.29 15.74 12.03
CA LEU A 22 -11.18 16.64 10.88
C LEU A 22 -12.47 17.46 10.69
N VAL A 23 -13.65 16.85 10.84
CA VAL A 23 -14.95 17.56 10.78
C VAL A 23 -15.01 18.65 11.83
N VAL A 24 -14.65 18.33 13.09
CA VAL A 24 -14.65 19.33 14.19
C VAL A 24 -13.69 20.49 13.91
N LYS A 25 -12.55 20.22 13.32
CA LYS A 25 -11.53 21.23 12.96
C LYS A 25 -11.81 21.94 11.62
N GLN A 26 -12.82 21.51 10.87
CA GLN A 26 -13.11 21.98 9.50
C GLN A 26 -11.94 21.80 8.53
N LEU A 27 -11.18 20.73 8.73
CA LEU A 27 -10.06 20.34 7.88
C LEU A 27 -10.49 19.22 6.92
N VAL A 28 -9.80 19.12 5.79
CA VAL A 28 -9.92 18.02 4.85
C VAL A 28 -8.53 17.48 4.52
N MET A 29 -8.45 16.19 4.18
CA MET A 29 -7.19 15.58 3.75
C MET A 29 -7.41 14.56 2.64
N GLU A 30 -6.35 14.33 1.85
CA GLU A 30 -6.27 13.24 0.90
C GLU A 30 -5.29 12.18 1.44
N VAL A 31 -5.67 10.92 1.31
CA VAL A 31 -4.86 9.76 1.65
C VAL A 31 -4.79 8.86 0.43
N LYS A 32 -3.59 8.66 -0.12
CA LYS A 32 -3.32 7.72 -1.21
C LYS A 32 -2.68 6.45 -0.62
N ALA A 33 -3.51 5.53 -0.15
CA ALA A 33 -3.05 4.33 0.55
C ALA A 33 -2.46 3.29 -0.41
N ILE A 34 -1.29 2.79 -0.05
CA ILE A 34 -0.54 1.74 -0.75
C ILE A 34 -0.12 0.64 0.24
N GLY A 35 0.82 -0.19 -0.13
CA GLY A 35 1.46 -1.15 0.79
C GLY A 35 0.50 -2.17 1.41
N GLY A 36 0.76 -2.49 2.67
CA GLY A 36 0.05 -3.54 3.42
C GLY A 36 -1.44 -3.28 3.57
N TYR A 37 -1.84 -2.06 3.90
CA TYR A 37 -3.25 -1.69 4.05
C TYR A 37 -4.03 -1.85 2.74
N ALA A 38 -3.48 -1.39 1.62
CA ALA A 38 -4.14 -1.54 0.33
C ALA A 38 -4.24 -3.02 -0.11
N MET A 39 -3.29 -3.87 0.28
CA MET A 39 -3.38 -5.33 0.10
C MET A 39 -4.55 -5.93 0.90
N LEU A 40 -4.72 -5.52 2.17
CA LEU A 40 -5.84 -5.95 3.01
C LEU A 40 -7.19 -5.48 2.44
N TYR A 41 -7.27 -4.24 2.02
CA TYR A 41 -8.48 -3.66 1.43
C TYR A 41 -8.92 -4.40 0.16
N ASN A 42 -7.97 -4.80 -0.67
CA ASN A 42 -8.19 -5.58 -1.89
C ASN A 42 -8.40 -7.09 -1.64
N HIS A 43 -8.51 -7.53 -0.37
CA HIS A 43 -8.70 -8.94 0.03
C HIS A 43 -7.56 -9.88 -0.42
N LEU A 44 -6.32 -9.36 -0.47
CA LEU A 44 -5.14 -10.11 -0.91
C LEU A 44 -4.34 -10.73 0.24
N ARG A 45 -4.66 -10.40 1.48
CA ARG A 45 -4.07 -10.96 2.70
C ARG A 45 -5.17 -11.51 3.58
N GLU A 46 -5.60 -12.74 3.36
CA GLU A 46 -6.63 -13.40 4.20
C GLU A 46 -6.13 -13.55 5.64
N GLY A 47 -6.89 -12.99 6.61
CA GLY A 47 -6.52 -13.00 8.03
C GLY A 47 -5.22 -12.28 8.34
N GLY A 48 -4.74 -11.45 7.41
CA GLY A 48 -3.51 -10.71 7.54
C GLY A 48 -3.66 -9.41 8.33
N PHE A 49 -2.51 -8.88 8.70
CA PHE A 49 -2.37 -7.56 9.33
C PHE A 49 -1.27 -6.80 8.63
N THR A 50 -1.25 -5.51 8.90
CA THR A 50 -0.11 -4.64 8.60
C THR A 50 0.26 -3.87 9.86
N VAL A 51 1.46 -3.28 9.89
CA VAL A 51 1.91 -2.46 11.03
C VAL A 51 1.37 -1.04 10.93
N ASP A 52 1.12 -0.59 9.69
CA ASP A 52 0.81 0.79 9.34
C ASP A 52 0.00 0.89 8.04
N VAL A 53 -0.37 2.11 7.73
CA VAL A 53 -0.94 2.54 6.45
C VAL A 53 0.10 3.41 5.73
N ASP A 54 0.89 2.78 4.87
CA ASP A 54 1.79 3.49 3.96
C ASP A 54 1.01 4.33 2.96
N THR A 55 1.45 5.57 2.71
CA THR A 55 0.78 6.41 1.73
C THR A 55 1.73 7.02 0.69
N ALA A 56 1.20 7.22 -0.51
CA ALA A 56 1.84 7.98 -1.58
C ALA A 56 1.39 9.46 -1.58
N THR A 57 0.92 9.97 -0.45
CA THR A 57 0.57 11.37 -0.24
C THR A 57 1.84 12.16 0.08
N LYS A 58 1.99 13.33 -0.54
CA LYS A 58 3.24 14.11 -0.46
C LYS A 58 3.59 14.53 0.97
N ASP A 59 2.67 15.14 1.69
CA ASP A 59 2.88 15.55 3.09
C ASP A 59 1.53 15.85 3.74
N TYR A 60 1.51 15.78 5.07
CA TYR A 60 0.41 16.23 5.89
C TYR A 60 0.79 17.50 6.64
N SER A 61 -0.14 18.45 6.78
CA SER A 61 0.11 19.64 7.59
C SER A 61 0.40 19.27 9.05
N PRO A 62 1.16 20.12 9.79
CA PRO A 62 1.43 19.86 11.21
C PRO A 62 0.15 19.58 12.02
N GLU A 63 -0.94 20.30 11.73
CA GLU A 63 -2.22 20.13 12.40
C GLU A 63 -2.86 18.78 12.11
N ILE A 64 -2.77 18.27 10.87
CA ILE A 64 -3.24 16.93 10.51
C ILE A 64 -2.36 15.86 11.19
N LYS A 65 -1.03 16.04 11.24
CA LYS A 65 -0.12 15.12 11.93
C LYS A 65 -0.44 15.01 13.43
N GLU A 66 -0.81 16.11 14.07
CA GLU A 66 -1.27 16.09 15.46
C GLU A 66 -2.55 15.26 15.64
N LEU A 67 -3.52 15.39 14.72
CA LEU A 67 -4.74 14.57 14.75
C LEU A 67 -4.47 13.08 14.50
N ILE A 68 -3.54 12.74 13.61
CA ILE A 68 -3.10 11.36 13.37
C ILE A 68 -2.51 10.77 14.65
N PHE A 69 -1.64 11.52 15.33
CA PHE A 69 -1.06 11.13 16.62
C PHE A 69 -2.14 10.95 17.70
N ASP A 70 -3.09 11.89 17.82
CA ASP A 70 -4.20 11.77 18.78
C ASP A 70 -5.01 10.48 18.57
N VAL A 71 -5.24 10.11 17.30
CA VAL A 71 -5.95 8.87 16.95
C VAL A 71 -5.12 7.65 17.34
N SER A 72 -3.79 7.68 17.13
CA SER A 72 -2.92 6.55 17.53
C SER A 72 -3.06 6.26 19.04
N VAL A 73 -3.02 7.30 19.86
CA VAL A 73 -3.20 7.19 21.32
C VAL A 73 -4.60 6.66 21.67
N GLU A 74 -5.65 7.20 21.02
CA GLU A 74 -7.04 6.81 21.28
C GLU A 74 -7.33 5.35 20.91
N LYS A 75 -6.77 4.87 19.80
CA LYS A 75 -7.02 3.52 19.26
C LYS A 75 -5.94 2.51 19.65
N GLY A 76 -4.89 2.93 20.35
CA GLY A 76 -3.78 2.06 20.74
C GLY A 76 -2.96 1.57 19.54
N LEU A 77 -2.81 2.40 18.52
CA LEU A 77 -1.98 2.15 17.34
C LEU A 77 -0.57 2.73 17.54
N GLU A 78 0.37 2.39 16.66
CA GLU A 78 1.69 3.04 16.62
C GLU A 78 1.53 4.52 16.24
N GLU A 79 2.47 5.39 16.65
CA GLU A 79 2.41 6.84 16.40
C GLU A 79 2.33 7.18 14.91
N ASP A 80 3.00 6.38 14.09
CA ASP A 80 3.12 6.49 12.64
C ASP A 80 2.18 5.52 11.88
N TRP A 81 1.08 5.10 12.54
CA TRP A 81 0.09 4.20 11.92
C TRP A 81 -0.38 4.66 10.55
N LEU A 82 -0.38 5.95 10.28
CA LEU A 82 -0.64 6.58 9.00
C LEU A 82 0.55 7.46 8.65
N ASN A 83 1.40 7.01 7.75
CA ASN A 83 2.63 7.67 7.38
C ASN A 83 2.75 7.93 5.88
N ASN A 84 3.65 8.82 5.51
CA ASN A 84 3.95 9.18 4.11
C ASN A 84 5.41 8.89 3.71
N ASP A 85 6.08 8.03 4.42
CA ASP A 85 7.49 7.70 4.18
C ASP A 85 7.70 7.10 2.80
N ALA A 86 6.73 6.31 2.34
CA ALA A 86 6.76 5.69 1.02
C ALA A 86 6.74 6.71 -0.14
N TYR A 87 6.19 7.91 0.04
CA TYR A 87 6.14 8.93 -1.01
C TYR A 87 7.53 9.32 -1.53
N SER A 88 8.55 9.32 -0.67
CA SER A 88 9.92 9.70 -1.05
C SER A 88 10.72 8.57 -1.72
N LEU A 89 10.18 7.35 -1.75
CA LEU A 89 10.88 6.19 -2.31
C LEU A 89 10.91 6.24 -3.84
N PRO A 90 12.08 6.01 -4.48
CA PRO A 90 12.18 6.00 -5.94
C PRO A 90 11.20 5.05 -6.62
N GLU A 91 10.96 3.89 -6.02
CA GLU A 91 10.01 2.88 -6.50
C GLU A 91 8.56 3.36 -6.54
N VAL A 92 8.20 4.35 -5.72
CA VAL A 92 6.87 4.98 -5.72
C VAL A 92 6.85 6.17 -6.67
N LEU A 93 7.84 7.08 -6.56
CA LEU A 93 7.89 8.31 -7.35
C LEU A 93 7.91 8.05 -8.86
N GLU A 94 8.64 7.02 -9.31
CA GLU A 94 8.77 6.72 -10.74
C GLU A 94 7.47 6.23 -11.40
N VAL A 95 6.51 5.73 -10.63
CA VAL A 95 5.25 5.18 -11.14
C VAL A 95 4.00 5.90 -10.61
N LEU A 96 4.18 6.91 -9.77
CA LEU A 96 3.08 7.56 -9.05
C LEU A 96 1.98 8.09 -9.99
N ASP A 97 2.36 8.70 -11.12
CA ASP A 97 1.43 9.25 -12.10
C ASP A 97 0.71 8.17 -12.95
N GLU A 98 1.20 6.92 -12.87
CA GLU A 98 0.62 5.78 -13.59
C GLU A 98 -0.29 4.93 -12.69
N LEU A 99 -0.37 5.24 -11.38
CA LEU A 99 -1.18 4.48 -10.45
C LEU A 99 -2.67 4.81 -10.61
N GLU A 100 -3.47 3.77 -10.59
CA GLU A 100 -4.92 3.85 -10.56
C GLU A 100 -5.43 3.67 -9.13
N TRP A 101 -6.47 4.39 -8.78
CA TRP A 101 -7.00 4.48 -7.44
C TRP A 101 -8.49 4.16 -7.40
N GLU A 102 -8.91 3.49 -6.34
CA GLU A 102 -10.31 3.31 -5.96
C GLU A 102 -10.60 4.18 -4.74
N GLU A 103 -11.68 4.96 -4.78
CA GLU A 103 -12.08 5.83 -3.67
C GLU A 103 -12.99 5.09 -2.68
N ASP A 104 -12.59 5.04 -1.41
CA ASP A 104 -13.50 4.68 -0.32
C ASP A 104 -14.30 5.91 0.12
N LYS A 105 -15.57 5.95 -0.28
CA LYS A 105 -16.50 7.08 -0.03
C LYS A 105 -17.12 7.08 1.37
N SER A 106 -16.58 6.34 2.32
CA SER A 106 -17.14 6.25 3.68
C SER A 106 -16.92 7.51 4.53
N PHE A 107 -16.05 8.42 4.09
CA PHE A 107 -15.60 9.56 4.88
C PHE A 107 -15.98 10.88 4.24
N SER A 108 -16.33 11.88 5.07
CA SER A 108 -16.73 13.21 4.58
C SER A 108 -15.54 14.17 4.42
N ASN A 109 -14.54 14.05 5.24
CA ASN A 109 -13.38 14.96 5.31
C ASN A 109 -12.06 14.27 4.96
N ILE A 110 -12.09 12.97 4.61
CA ILE A 110 -10.94 12.22 4.09
C ILE A 110 -11.31 11.75 2.69
N THR A 111 -10.56 12.17 1.68
CA THR A 111 -10.55 11.53 0.36
C THR A 111 -9.59 10.35 0.44
N LEU A 112 -10.11 9.15 0.73
CA LEU A 112 -9.31 7.94 0.87
C LEU A 112 -9.25 7.20 -0.47
N LEU A 113 -8.11 7.28 -1.13
CA LEU A 113 -7.79 6.63 -2.39
C LEU A 113 -6.95 5.38 -2.12
N ILE A 114 -7.40 4.23 -2.57
CA ILE A 114 -6.72 2.94 -2.38
C ILE A 114 -6.12 2.51 -3.72
N ALA A 115 -4.84 2.16 -3.73
CA ALA A 115 -4.21 1.63 -4.93
C ALA A 115 -4.92 0.35 -5.41
N THR A 116 -5.27 0.30 -6.70
CA THR A 116 -5.88 -0.88 -7.32
C THR A 116 -4.90 -2.06 -7.39
N LYS A 117 -5.40 -3.27 -7.64
CA LYS A 117 -4.54 -4.47 -7.80
C LYS A 117 -3.46 -4.29 -8.87
N PRO A 118 -3.75 -3.76 -10.08
CA PRO A 118 -2.72 -3.45 -11.06
C PRO A 118 -1.66 -2.47 -10.55
N SER A 119 -2.07 -1.42 -9.85
CA SER A 119 -1.17 -0.44 -9.25
C SER A 119 -0.29 -1.05 -8.15
N LEU A 120 -0.87 -1.90 -7.31
CA LEU A 120 -0.12 -2.66 -6.30
C LEU A 120 0.89 -3.62 -6.93
N LEU A 121 0.53 -4.27 -8.05
CA LEU A 121 1.45 -5.13 -8.80
C LEU A 121 2.68 -4.34 -9.27
N LYS A 122 2.48 -3.16 -9.88
CA LYS A 122 3.59 -2.26 -10.27
C LYS A 122 4.47 -1.90 -9.09
N LEU A 123 3.89 -1.46 -7.98
CA LEU A 123 4.62 -1.09 -6.77
C LEU A 123 5.42 -2.26 -6.18
N LYS A 124 4.86 -3.47 -6.13
CA LYS A 124 5.56 -4.65 -5.62
C LYS A 124 6.70 -5.11 -6.53
N MET A 125 6.53 -5.01 -7.84
CA MET A 125 7.63 -5.26 -8.79
C MET A 125 8.77 -4.26 -8.58
N ARG A 126 8.47 -2.99 -8.38
CA ARG A 126 9.45 -1.95 -8.07
C ARG A 126 10.15 -2.22 -6.73
N ALA A 127 9.40 -2.55 -5.68
CA ALA A 127 9.96 -2.89 -4.37
C ALA A 127 10.91 -4.10 -4.44
N ILE A 128 10.60 -5.10 -5.26
CA ILE A 128 11.50 -6.24 -5.50
C ILE A 128 12.76 -5.78 -6.26
N HIS A 129 12.62 -4.89 -7.24
CA HIS A 129 13.75 -4.37 -8.00
C HIS A 129 14.69 -3.51 -7.14
N PHE A 130 14.17 -2.58 -6.36
CA PHE A 130 14.94 -1.66 -5.51
C PHE A 130 15.31 -2.25 -4.15
N GLY A 131 14.73 -3.38 -3.75
CA GLY A 131 14.83 -3.99 -2.43
C GLY A 131 16.22 -4.48 -1.99
N GLY A 132 17.30 -3.91 -2.55
CA GLY A 132 18.67 -4.23 -2.19
C GLY A 132 19.09 -5.64 -2.66
N ILE A 133 20.05 -6.25 -1.95
CA ILE A 133 20.59 -7.58 -2.32
C ILE A 133 19.53 -8.67 -2.14
N VAL A 134 18.72 -8.57 -1.08
CA VAL A 134 17.64 -9.53 -0.79
C VAL A 134 16.33 -8.77 -0.58
N PRO A 135 15.40 -8.81 -1.54
CA PRO A 135 14.07 -8.22 -1.38
C PRO A 135 13.32 -8.84 -0.19
N ARG A 136 12.48 -8.04 0.49
CA ARG A 136 11.68 -8.50 1.63
C ARG A 136 10.77 -9.66 1.22
N ILE A 137 10.66 -10.66 2.09
CA ILE A 137 9.81 -11.83 1.83
C ILE A 137 8.34 -11.45 1.65
N THR A 138 7.88 -10.42 2.38
CA THR A 138 6.51 -9.92 2.29
C THR A 138 6.20 -9.35 0.90
N ASP A 139 7.13 -8.59 0.28
CA ASP A 139 6.92 -8.07 -1.07
C ASP A 139 6.83 -9.19 -2.11
N LYS A 140 7.60 -10.26 -1.92
CA LYS A 140 7.55 -11.44 -2.79
C LYS A 140 6.23 -12.21 -2.65
N LEU A 141 5.71 -12.37 -1.42
CA LEU A 141 4.42 -13.01 -1.18
C LEU A 141 3.27 -12.17 -1.73
N ASP A 142 3.25 -10.87 -1.44
CA ASP A 142 2.28 -9.94 -1.98
C ASP A 142 2.26 -9.96 -3.51
N PHE A 143 3.44 -10.00 -4.14
CA PHE A 143 3.58 -10.09 -5.59
C PHE A 143 2.92 -11.36 -6.16
N LEU A 144 3.14 -12.52 -5.53
CA LEU A 144 2.51 -13.78 -5.96
C LEU A 144 0.99 -13.75 -5.78
N ASP A 145 0.49 -13.19 -4.68
CA ASP A 145 -0.95 -13.06 -4.44
C ASP A 145 -1.61 -12.10 -5.45
N LEU A 146 -0.91 -11.04 -5.82
CA LEU A 146 -1.36 -10.12 -6.88
C LEU A 146 -1.43 -10.81 -8.25
N LEU A 147 -0.37 -11.54 -8.65
CA LEU A 147 -0.39 -12.30 -9.90
C LEU A 147 -1.59 -13.25 -9.96
N LYS A 148 -1.79 -14.03 -8.88
CA LYS A 148 -2.92 -14.96 -8.77
C LYS A 148 -4.26 -14.23 -8.85
N SER A 149 -4.41 -13.08 -8.19
CA SER A 149 -5.67 -12.31 -8.19
C SER A 149 -5.99 -11.64 -9.53
N LEU A 150 -4.98 -11.42 -10.37
CA LEU A 150 -5.10 -10.88 -11.72
C LEU A 150 -5.11 -11.96 -12.81
N ASP A 151 -5.21 -13.24 -12.42
CA ASP A 151 -5.24 -14.38 -13.32
C ASP A 151 -3.99 -14.49 -14.22
N ILE A 152 -2.82 -14.12 -13.66
CA ILE A 152 -1.53 -14.17 -14.34
C ILE A 152 -0.77 -15.40 -13.81
N HIS A 153 -0.52 -16.38 -14.68
CA HIS A 153 -0.03 -17.71 -14.28
C HIS A 153 1.41 -18.00 -14.64
N ASN A 154 2.04 -17.21 -15.49
CA ASN A 154 3.41 -17.46 -15.94
C ASN A 154 4.16 -16.16 -16.30
N ILE A 155 5.48 -16.30 -16.48
CA ILE A 155 6.39 -15.18 -16.76
C ILE A 155 6.02 -14.45 -18.07
N ASP A 156 5.61 -15.18 -19.09
CA ASP A 156 5.29 -14.56 -20.38
C ASP A 156 4.00 -13.74 -20.27
N GLU A 157 3.04 -14.17 -19.46
CA GLU A 157 1.87 -13.38 -19.14
C GLU A 157 2.23 -12.12 -18.36
N VAL A 158 3.18 -12.18 -17.40
CA VAL A 158 3.69 -10.98 -16.73
C VAL A 158 4.28 -9.99 -17.75
N LYS A 159 5.11 -10.46 -18.69
CA LYS A 159 5.74 -9.61 -19.72
C LYS A 159 4.74 -8.97 -20.65
N ASN A 160 3.66 -9.68 -20.97
CA ASN A 160 2.67 -9.26 -21.93
C ASN A 160 1.43 -8.62 -21.29
N SER A 161 1.37 -8.58 -19.97
CA SER A 161 0.28 -7.94 -19.25
C SER A 161 0.22 -6.44 -19.54
N GLU A 162 -0.96 -5.93 -19.81
CA GLU A 162 -1.19 -4.50 -19.96
C GLU A 162 -0.78 -3.69 -18.72
N TYR A 163 -0.75 -4.33 -17.54
CA TYR A 163 -0.38 -3.70 -16.27
C TYR A 163 1.13 -3.51 -16.09
N THR A 164 1.95 -4.27 -16.80
CA THR A 164 3.41 -4.33 -16.55
C THR A 164 4.28 -4.18 -17.79
N LYS A 165 3.69 -4.06 -19.00
CA LYS A 165 4.42 -3.99 -20.27
C LYS A 165 5.49 -2.89 -20.34
N ASP A 166 5.28 -1.79 -19.62
CA ASP A 166 6.20 -0.65 -19.64
C ASP A 166 7.31 -0.77 -18.56
N MET A 167 7.32 -1.85 -17.77
CA MET A 167 8.26 -2.11 -16.68
C MET A 167 9.33 -3.16 -17.03
N GLU A 168 9.63 -3.36 -18.30
CA GLU A 168 10.52 -4.45 -18.77
C GLU A 168 11.90 -4.42 -18.10
N LYS A 169 12.48 -3.23 -17.83
CA LYS A 169 13.75 -3.07 -17.11
C LYS A 169 13.73 -3.62 -15.68
N ASP A 170 12.55 -3.72 -15.05
CA ASP A 170 12.37 -4.11 -13.65
C ASP A 170 12.06 -5.61 -13.50
N TYR A 171 11.87 -6.32 -14.62
CA TYR A 171 11.44 -7.71 -14.61
C TYR A 171 12.53 -8.70 -14.21
N GLN A 172 13.80 -8.43 -14.47
CA GLN A 172 14.84 -9.43 -14.30
C GLN A 172 14.85 -10.03 -12.90
N ARG A 173 14.83 -9.22 -11.84
CA ARG A 173 14.81 -9.68 -10.46
C ARG A 173 13.52 -10.39 -10.08
N CYS A 174 12.38 -9.89 -10.55
CA CYS A 174 11.09 -10.54 -10.36
C CYS A 174 11.10 -11.93 -11.03
N PHE A 175 11.70 -12.07 -12.22
CA PHE A 175 11.80 -13.33 -12.91
C PHE A 175 12.76 -14.31 -12.27
N GLU A 176 13.90 -13.85 -11.78
CA GLU A 176 14.81 -14.69 -11.01
C GLU A 176 14.07 -15.28 -9.80
N PHE A 177 13.35 -14.46 -9.07
CA PHE A 177 12.51 -14.92 -7.96
C PHE A 177 11.45 -15.92 -8.41
N LEU A 178 10.71 -15.65 -9.49
CA LEU A 178 9.67 -16.55 -9.99
C LEU A 178 10.26 -17.91 -10.44
N ARG A 179 11.42 -17.92 -11.08
CA ARG A 179 12.12 -19.16 -11.47
C ARG A 179 12.57 -20.00 -10.28
N GLU A 180 13.00 -19.37 -9.19
CA GLU A 180 13.48 -20.05 -8.01
C GLU A 180 12.37 -20.69 -7.15
N LYS A 181 11.22 -20.04 -7.07
CA LYS A 181 10.17 -20.35 -6.08
C LYS A 181 8.92 -20.99 -6.66
N VAL A 182 8.66 -20.83 -7.93
CA VAL A 182 7.42 -21.28 -8.55
C VAL A 182 7.75 -22.33 -9.60
N LYS A 183 7.44 -23.58 -9.31
CA LYS A 183 7.19 -24.58 -10.35
C LYS A 183 5.79 -24.28 -10.86
N TRP A 184 5.72 -23.45 -11.87
CA TRP A 184 4.49 -23.18 -12.60
C TRP A 184 3.99 -24.46 -13.29
#